data_5ccfe72cd03267fdca87e5bfe094a83a
#
_entry.id   5ccfe72cd03267fdca87e5bfe094a83a
#
_cell.length_a   1.000
_cell.length_b   1.000
_cell.length_c   1.000
_cell.angle_alpha   90.00
_cell.angle_beta   90.00
_cell.angle_gamma   90.00
#
_symmetry.space_group_name_H-M   'P 1'
#
loop_
_entity.id
_entity.type
_entity.pdbx_description
1 polymer ?
#
loop_
_entity_poly.entity_id
_entity_poly.type
_entity_poly.pdbx_seq_one_letter_code
_entity_poly.pdbx_strand_id
1 'polypeptide(L)'
;AKVKIMRLFIFNPGLTLSSREVSKRARTSSEATRKELSSLLKAGLLKRGSRGFVLNRGYRHLSAISNFLIDANPMTEKELAKKIANTGNIKLILTSGVFIHDQDSRVDILVVGDHIKHGKILSVMNGIEAELGKELRYAVFETADFQYRLGIYDKLIRDILDSKHEKVVDKLGLASLAPASEGYPQG
;
A
#
# COMPACT_ATOMS: atom_id res chain seq x y z
N ALA A 1 16.94 3.84 5.35
CA ALA A 1 16.98 2.39 5.59
C ALA A 1 16.26 2.01 6.88
N LYS A 2 16.64 2.59 8.05
CA LYS A 2 16.13 2.22 9.39
C LYS A 2 14.61 2.21 9.47
N VAL A 3 13.94 3.29 9.11
CA VAL A 3 12.47 3.42 9.20
C VAL A 3 11.76 2.38 8.35
N LYS A 4 12.23 2.14 7.11
CA LYS A 4 11.67 1.10 6.24
C LYS A 4 11.77 -0.29 6.86
N ILE A 5 12.92 -0.61 7.45
CA ILE A 5 13.14 -1.91 8.12
C ILE A 5 12.28 -2.01 9.38
N MET A 6 12.16 -0.94 10.17
CA MET A 6 11.26 -0.92 11.33
C MET A 6 9.81 -1.16 10.91
N ARG A 7 9.31 -0.47 9.89
CA ARG A 7 7.95 -0.67 9.35
C ARG A 7 7.74 -2.10 8.89
N LEU A 8 8.70 -2.67 8.16
CA LEU A 8 8.62 -4.04 7.67
C LEU A 8 8.36 -5.04 8.80
N PHE A 9 9.05 -4.92 9.94
CA PHE A 9 8.84 -5.83 11.07
C PHE A 9 7.62 -5.47 11.92
N ILE A 10 7.37 -4.19 12.17
CA ILE A 10 6.27 -3.74 13.03
C ILE A 10 4.92 -4.03 12.38
N PHE A 11 4.78 -3.80 11.08
CA PHE A 11 3.52 -4.05 10.37
C PHE A 11 3.33 -5.49 9.92
N ASN A 12 4.34 -6.35 10.11
CA ASN A 12 4.27 -7.78 9.84
C ASN A 12 4.83 -8.60 11.02
N PRO A 13 4.22 -8.54 12.20
CA PRO A 13 4.82 -9.06 13.45
C PRO A 13 5.00 -10.58 13.49
N GLY A 14 4.39 -11.31 12.53
CA GLY A 14 4.53 -12.77 12.41
C GLY A 14 5.68 -13.22 11.51
N LEU A 15 6.31 -12.27 10.77
CA LEU A 15 7.34 -12.65 9.81
C LEU A 15 8.69 -12.91 10.48
N THR A 16 9.35 -13.97 10.03
CA THR A 16 10.78 -14.22 10.25
C THR A 16 11.50 -14.00 8.94
N LEU A 17 12.45 -13.06 8.90
CA LEU A 17 13.12 -12.65 7.68
C LEU A 17 14.63 -12.74 7.81
N SER A 18 15.28 -13.35 6.83
CA SER A 18 16.72 -13.28 6.64
C SER A 18 17.19 -11.87 6.26
N SER A 19 18.46 -11.54 6.44
CA SER A 19 19.01 -10.25 6.03
C SER A 19 18.80 -9.97 4.53
N ARG A 20 18.85 -11.00 3.68
CA ARG A 20 18.62 -10.88 2.23
C ARG A 20 17.17 -10.53 1.91
N GLU A 21 16.21 -11.17 2.58
CA GLU A 21 14.78 -10.86 2.41
C GLU A 21 14.45 -9.45 2.89
N VAL A 22 15.02 -9.03 4.03
CA VAL A 22 14.87 -7.65 4.53
C VAL A 22 15.41 -6.64 3.51
N SER A 23 16.62 -6.87 2.97
CA SER A 23 17.23 -6.01 1.96
C SER A 23 16.35 -5.91 0.71
N LYS A 24 15.81 -7.04 0.22
CA LYS A 24 14.93 -7.10 -0.94
C LYS A 24 13.62 -6.36 -0.70
N ARG A 25 12.91 -6.65 0.40
CA ARG A 25 11.59 -6.07 0.71
C ARG A 25 11.67 -4.57 1.03
N ALA A 26 12.68 -4.15 1.82
CA ALA A 26 12.88 -2.75 2.15
C ALA A 26 13.58 -1.94 1.03
N ARG A 27 13.99 -2.60 -0.06
CA ARG A 27 14.76 -2.01 -1.18
C ARG A 27 15.95 -1.18 -0.68
N THR A 28 16.77 -1.80 0.16
CA THR A 28 17.98 -1.21 0.78
C THR A 28 19.21 -2.02 0.41
N SER A 29 20.39 -1.40 0.44
CA SER A 29 21.63 -2.14 0.20
C SER A 29 21.88 -3.18 1.29
N SER A 30 22.59 -4.26 0.96
CA SER A 30 22.96 -5.31 1.92
C SER A 30 23.77 -4.78 3.09
N GLU A 31 24.62 -3.80 2.86
CA GLU A 31 25.43 -3.15 3.89
C GLU A 31 24.56 -2.35 4.86
N ALA A 32 23.71 -1.44 4.33
CA ALA A 32 22.78 -0.65 5.13
C ALA A 32 21.84 -1.57 5.92
N THR A 33 21.33 -2.63 5.29
CA THR A 33 20.48 -3.62 5.96
C THR A 33 21.17 -4.27 7.15
N ARG A 34 22.41 -4.76 7.00
CA ARG A 34 23.16 -5.39 8.10
C ARG A 34 23.40 -4.43 9.24
N LYS A 35 23.80 -3.18 8.92
CA LYS A 35 24.02 -2.12 9.92
C LYS A 35 22.76 -1.85 10.74
N GLU A 36 21.61 -1.67 10.06
CA GLU A 36 20.36 -1.36 10.74
C GLU A 36 19.81 -2.56 11.52
N LEU A 37 19.89 -3.78 10.99
CA LEU A 37 19.49 -4.98 11.73
C LEU A 37 20.32 -5.16 13.01
N SER A 38 21.63 -4.92 12.95
CA SER A 38 22.48 -4.95 14.14
C SER A 38 22.05 -3.89 15.16
N SER A 39 21.76 -2.66 14.71
CA SER A 39 21.29 -1.56 15.56
C SER A 39 19.94 -1.92 16.24
N LEU A 40 19.00 -2.46 15.49
CA LEU A 40 17.66 -2.82 16.00
C LEU A 40 17.70 -4.03 16.95
N LEU A 41 18.62 -4.98 16.73
CA LEU A 41 18.90 -6.06 17.69
C LEU A 41 19.46 -5.50 19.01
N LYS A 42 20.47 -4.63 18.95
CA LYS A 42 21.06 -3.99 20.15
C LYS A 42 20.03 -3.17 20.91
N ALA A 43 19.12 -2.48 20.21
CA ALA A 43 18.02 -1.74 20.81
C ALA A 43 16.93 -2.65 21.42
N GLY A 44 16.93 -3.95 21.12
CA GLY A 44 15.95 -4.92 21.62
C GLY A 44 14.61 -4.92 20.86
N LEU A 45 14.48 -4.13 19.78
CA LEU A 45 13.28 -4.14 18.94
C LEU A 45 13.14 -5.43 18.13
N LEU A 46 14.27 -5.99 17.70
CA LEU A 46 14.32 -7.29 17.02
C LEU A 46 14.98 -8.34 17.91
N LYS A 47 14.66 -9.61 17.64
CA LYS A 47 15.29 -10.80 18.21
C LYS A 47 15.80 -11.70 17.09
N ARG A 48 16.76 -12.59 17.42
CA ARG A 48 17.14 -13.69 16.54
C ARG A 48 16.08 -14.78 16.62
N GLY A 49 15.53 -15.15 15.48
CA GLY A 49 14.71 -16.34 15.29
C GLY A 49 15.51 -17.46 14.64
N SER A 50 14.90 -18.62 14.44
CA SER A 50 15.54 -19.83 13.88
C SER A 50 16.09 -19.61 12.46
N ARG A 51 15.45 -18.78 11.66
CA ARG A 51 15.80 -18.56 10.24
C ARG A 51 16.12 -17.10 9.90
N GLY A 52 16.27 -16.24 10.91
CA GLY A 52 16.52 -14.82 10.66
C GLY A 52 16.15 -13.90 11.82
N PHE A 53 15.54 -12.80 11.52
CA PHE A 53 15.14 -11.75 12.46
C PHE A 53 13.62 -11.77 12.65
N VAL A 54 13.18 -11.53 13.87
CA VAL A 54 11.76 -11.40 14.24
C VAL A 54 11.53 -10.16 15.08
N LEU A 55 10.33 -9.62 15.05
CA LEU A 55 9.92 -8.53 15.94
C LEU A 55 9.90 -9.04 17.39
N ASN A 56 10.48 -8.28 18.31
CA ASN A 56 10.31 -8.49 19.74
C ASN A 56 8.97 -7.90 20.19
N ARG A 57 7.92 -8.73 20.24
CA ARG A 57 6.59 -8.30 20.68
C ARG A 57 6.54 -7.78 22.12
N GLY A 58 7.50 -8.17 22.96
CA GLY A 58 7.64 -7.67 24.34
C GLY A 58 8.49 -6.40 24.45
N TYR A 59 8.83 -5.74 23.35
CA TYR A 59 9.60 -4.50 23.40
C TYR A 59 8.77 -3.39 24.04
N ARG A 60 9.25 -2.83 25.14
CA ARG A 60 8.49 -1.88 25.99
C ARG A 60 7.94 -0.65 25.26
N HIS A 61 8.60 -0.18 24.21
CA HIS A 61 8.18 0.98 23.43
C HIS A 61 7.48 0.63 22.11
N LEU A 62 7.09 -0.65 21.93
CA LEU A 62 6.52 -1.11 20.66
C LEU A 62 5.27 -0.33 20.25
N SER A 63 4.32 -0.15 21.17
CA SER A 63 3.08 0.58 20.89
C SER A 63 3.33 2.03 20.50
N ALA A 64 4.22 2.72 21.21
CA ALA A 64 4.56 4.12 20.91
C ALA A 64 5.20 4.27 19.52
N ILE A 65 6.14 3.37 19.17
CA ILE A 65 6.77 3.38 17.85
C ILE A 65 5.77 2.98 16.76
N SER A 66 4.89 2.01 17.01
CA SER A 66 3.86 1.61 16.05
C SER A 66 2.93 2.77 15.73
N ASN A 67 2.40 3.45 16.74
CA ASN A 67 1.53 4.62 16.57
C ASN A 67 2.24 5.72 15.79
N PHE A 68 3.47 6.06 16.18
CA PHE A 68 4.27 7.05 15.45
C PHE A 68 4.45 6.68 13.97
N LEU A 69 4.73 5.41 13.66
CA LEU A 69 4.92 4.97 12.28
C LEU A 69 3.62 4.89 11.49
N ILE A 70 2.47 4.69 12.15
CA ILE A 70 1.15 4.77 11.53
C ILE A 70 0.85 6.23 11.16
N ASP A 71 1.01 7.15 12.10
CA ASP A 71 0.70 8.57 11.91
C ASP A 71 1.67 9.25 10.92
N ALA A 72 2.94 8.82 10.93
CA ALA A 72 3.94 9.31 9.99
C ALA A 72 3.76 8.67 8.60
N ASN A 73 2.78 9.17 7.83
CA ASN A 73 2.59 8.69 6.45
C ASN A 73 3.87 8.89 5.63
N PRO A 74 4.47 7.83 5.06
CA PRO A 74 5.75 7.92 4.35
C PRO A 74 5.64 8.59 2.98
N MET A 75 4.42 8.82 2.50
CA MET A 75 4.17 9.29 1.14
C MET A 75 2.91 10.15 1.07
N THR A 76 3.04 11.32 0.48
CA THR A 76 1.90 12.19 0.17
C THR A 76 1.15 11.69 -1.07
N GLU A 77 -0.12 12.08 -1.22
CA GLU A 77 -0.91 11.78 -2.43
C GLU A 77 -0.23 12.29 -3.71
N LYS A 78 0.40 13.47 -3.65
CA LYS A 78 1.16 14.05 -4.77
C LYS A 78 2.35 13.17 -5.17
N GLU A 79 3.08 12.63 -4.21
CA GLU A 79 4.20 11.73 -4.47
C GLU A 79 3.73 10.40 -5.03
N LEU A 80 2.62 9.87 -4.51
CA LEU A 80 1.98 8.66 -5.02
C LEU A 80 1.53 8.86 -6.48
N ALA A 81 0.77 9.91 -6.75
CA ALA A 81 0.32 10.26 -8.09
C ALA A 81 1.50 10.41 -9.06
N LYS A 82 2.55 11.13 -8.66
CA LYS A 82 3.76 11.32 -9.49
C LYS A 82 4.47 10.02 -9.81
N LYS A 83 4.58 9.09 -8.85
CA LYS A 83 5.19 7.77 -9.08
C LYS A 83 4.38 6.94 -10.08
N ILE A 84 3.05 6.91 -9.92
CA ILE A 84 2.15 6.13 -10.77
C ILE A 84 2.00 6.76 -12.16
N ALA A 85 1.97 8.10 -12.27
CA ALA A 85 1.81 8.81 -13.54
C ALA A 85 2.85 8.42 -14.62
N ASN A 86 4.05 8.01 -14.21
CA ASN A 86 5.11 7.59 -15.12
C ASN A 86 4.91 6.17 -15.71
N THR A 87 3.87 5.45 -15.33
CA THR A 87 3.62 4.07 -15.74
C THR A 87 2.76 3.96 -17.01
N GLY A 88 1.99 5.00 -17.34
CA GLY A 88 1.08 5.06 -18.48
C GLY A 88 0.28 6.36 -18.50
N ASN A 89 -0.76 6.43 -19.34
CA ASN A 89 -1.70 7.56 -19.36
C ASN A 89 -2.77 7.37 -18.27
N ILE A 90 -2.44 7.78 -17.05
CA ILE A 90 -3.29 7.54 -15.88
C ILE A 90 -4.49 8.51 -15.87
N LYS A 91 -5.68 7.92 -15.68
CA LYS A 91 -6.98 8.60 -15.64
C LYS A 91 -7.58 8.65 -14.25
N LEU A 92 -7.36 7.59 -13.45
CA LEU A 92 -7.90 7.46 -12.10
C LEU A 92 -6.87 6.82 -11.18
N ILE A 93 -6.75 7.36 -9.98
CA ILE A 93 -6.07 6.74 -8.84
C ILE A 93 -6.97 6.93 -7.64
N LEU A 94 -7.43 5.82 -7.05
CA LEU A 94 -8.09 5.79 -5.75
C LEU A 94 -7.16 5.14 -4.73
N THR A 95 -7.15 5.67 -3.52
CA THR A 95 -6.48 5.07 -2.37
C THR A 95 -7.49 4.68 -1.31
N SER A 96 -7.26 3.55 -0.67
CA SER A 96 -8.10 2.99 0.37
C SER A 96 -7.23 2.19 1.34
N GLY A 97 -7.82 1.35 2.15
CA GLY A 97 -7.11 0.37 2.97
C GLY A 97 -6.03 0.98 3.84
N VAL A 98 -4.78 0.63 3.56
CA VAL A 98 -3.62 1.06 4.35
C VAL A 98 -3.40 2.58 4.33
N PHE A 99 -3.88 3.29 3.31
CA PHE A 99 -3.71 4.74 3.17
C PHE A 99 -4.68 5.54 4.03
N ILE A 100 -5.85 4.98 4.33
CA ILE A 100 -6.91 5.62 5.12
C ILE A 100 -7.22 4.85 6.41
N HIS A 101 -6.34 3.91 6.79
CA HIS A 101 -6.48 3.06 7.99
C HIS A 101 -7.75 2.20 8.03
N ASP A 102 -8.28 1.82 6.87
CA ASP A 102 -9.42 0.92 6.72
C ASP A 102 -8.96 -0.51 6.40
N GLN A 103 -9.17 -1.44 7.32
CA GLN A 103 -8.73 -2.84 7.15
C GLN A 103 -9.71 -3.66 6.30
N ASP A 104 -10.94 -3.19 6.14
CA ASP A 104 -12.01 -3.93 5.44
C ASP A 104 -12.00 -3.68 3.93
N SER A 105 -11.23 -2.72 3.46
CA SER A 105 -11.11 -2.39 2.04
C SER A 105 -10.62 -3.58 1.20
N ARG A 106 -11.21 -3.78 0.02
CA ARG A 106 -10.84 -4.83 -0.94
C ARG A 106 -9.46 -4.60 -1.56
N VAL A 107 -9.16 -3.34 -1.83
CA VAL A 107 -7.88 -2.90 -2.40
C VAL A 107 -7.35 -1.71 -1.62
N ASP A 108 -6.03 -1.53 -1.65
CA ASP A 108 -5.37 -0.36 -1.09
C ASP A 108 -5.16 0.73 -2.17
N ILE A 109 -4.99 0.32 -3.42
CA ILE A 109 -4.88 1.22 -4.58
C ILE A 109 -5.67 0.65 -5.76
N LEU A 110 -6.49 1.50 -6.40
CA LEU A 110 -7.03 1.27 -7.73
C LEU A 110 -6.37 2.24 -8.71
N VAL A 111 -5.87 1.72 -9.82
CA VAL A 111 -5.30 2.50 -10.92
C VAL A 111 -6.05 2.20 -12.21
N VAL A 112 -6.52 3.24 -12.88
CA VAL A 112 -7.13 3.13 -14.22
C VAL A 112 -6.41 4.07 -15.17
N GLY A 113 -6.12 3.60 -16.36
CA GLY A 113 -5.47 4.40 -17.38
C GLY A 113 -5.26 3.64 -18.68
N ASP A 114 -4.59 4.27 -19.64
CA ASP A 114 -4.33 3.67 -20.94
C ASP A 114 -2.84 3.42 -21.12
N HIS A 115 -2.50 2.36 -21.85
CA HIS A 115 -1.12 1.97 -22.15
C HIS A 115 -0.24 1.81 -20.91
N ILE A 116 -0.80 1.25 -19.83
CA ILE A 116 -0.07 1.02 -18.58
C ILE A 116 1.00 -0.06 -18.80
N LYS A 117 2.25 0.31 -18.57
CA LYS A 117 3.40 -0.61 -18.71
C LYS A 117 3.49 -1.51 -17.49
N HIS A 118 3.08 -2.79 -17.63
CA HIS A 118 3.00 -3.76 -16.53
C HIS A 118 4.28 -3.84 -15.69
N GLY A 119 5.46 -3.93 -16.29
CA GLY A 119 6.72 -3.96 -15.55
C GLY A 119 7.02 -2.68 -14.76
N LYS A 120 6.59 -1.52 -15.28
CA LYS A 120 6.75 -0.24 -14.57
C LYS A 120 5.81 -0.13 -13.38
N ILE A 121 4.51 -0.44 -13.56
CA ILE A 121 3.56 -0.37 -12.46
C ILE A 121 3.92 -1.32 -11.33
N LEU A 122 4.32 -2.55 -11.65
CA LEU A 122 4.81 -3.51 -10.66
C LEU A 122 6.03 -2.97 -9.89
N SER A 123 7.00 -2.36 -10.59
CA SER A 123 8.17 -1.75 -9.94
C SER A 123 7.79 -0.58 -9.03
N VAL A 124 6.80 0.21 -9.42
CA VAL A 124 6.28 1.33 -8.60
C VAL A 124 5.57 0.79 -7.37
N MET A 125 4.67 -0.22 -7.50
CA MET A 125 3.98 -0.83 -6.36
C MET A 125 4.97 -1.44 -5.36
N ASN A 126 5.95 -2.22 -5.81
CA ASN A 126 7.02 -2.74 -4.96
C ASN A 126 7.82 -1.62 -4.26
N GLY A 127 7.97 -0.46 -4.90
CA GLY A 127 8.60 0.71 -4.30
C GLY A 127 7.76 1.32 -3.17
N ILE A 128 6.45 1.42 -3.37
CA ILE A 128 5.51 1.91 -2.37
C ILE A 128 5.44 0.94 -1.19
N GLU A 129 5.35 -0.36 -1.44
CA GLU A 129 5.38 -1.41 -0.41
C GLU A 129 6.64 -1.32 0.47
N ALA A 130 7.81 -1.06 -0.13
CA ALA A 130 9.05 -0.89 0.60
C ALA A 130 9.06 0.35 1.52
N GLU A 131 8.37 1.43 1.13
CA GLU A 131 8.20 2.63 1.97
C GLU A 131 7.19 2.39 3.10
N LEU A 132 6.08 1.72 2.80
CA LEU A 132 5.02 1.41 3.76
C LEU A 132 5.43 0.30 4.74
N GLY A 133 6.31 -0.62 4.31
CA GLY A 133 6.67 -1.82 5.05
C GLY A 133 5.57 -2.90 5.04
N LYS A 134 4.61 -2.81 4.12
CA LYS A 134 3.46 -3.71 4.00
C LYS A 134 3.17 -4.02 2.53
N GLU A 135 2.75 -5.25 2.24
CA GLU A 135 2.27 -5.62 0.92
C GLU A 135 0.94 -4.91 0.61
N LEU A 136 0.78 -4.49 -0.65
CA LEU A 136 -0.40 -3.77 -1.13
C LEU A 136 -1.32 -4.71 -1.91
N ARG A 137 -2.60 -4.58 -1.63
CA ARG A 137 -3.66 -5.10 -2.50
C ARG A 137 -4.00 -4.02 -3.51
N TYR A 138 -3.69 -4.23 -4.78
CA TYR A 138 -3.97 -3.23 -5.80
C TYR A 138 -4.63 -3.85 -7.02
N ALA A 139 -5.43 -3.04 -7.72
CA ALA A 139 -6.04 -3.39 -9.00
C ALA A 139 -5.65 -2.36 -10.06
N VAL A 140 -5.39 -2.83 -11.27
CA VAL A 140 -5.01 -1.99 -12.42
C VAL A 140 -5.90 -2.38 -13.59
N PHE A 141 -6.56 -1.40 -14.20
CA PHE A 141 -7.44 -1.59 -15.35
C PHE A 141 -7.09 -0.64 -16.48
N GLU A 142 -7.24 -1.09 -17.71
CA GLU A 142 -7.37 -0.21 -18.86
C GLU A 142 -8.70 0.56 -18.76
N THR A 143 -8.74 1.79 -19.27
CA THR A 143 -9.91 2.66 -19.15
C THR A 143 -11.18 2.01 -19.71
N ALA A 144 -11.08 1.37 -20.87
CA ALA A 144 -12.23 0.70 -21.51
C ALA A 144 -12.76 -0.49 -20.68
N ASP A 145 -11.85 -1.32 -20.09
CA ASP A 145 -12.24 -2.44 -19.23
C ASP A 145 -12.90 -1.94 -17.94
N PHE A 146 -12.36 -0.90 -17.33
CA PHE A 146 -12.96 -0.29 -16.15
C PHE A 146 -14.37 0.23 -16.42
N GLN A 147 -14.58 0.97 -17.51
CA GLN A 147 -15.87 1.52 -17.89
C GLN A 147 -16.87 0.41 -18.20
N TYR A 148 -16.45 -0.65 -18.92
CA TYR A 148 -17.29 -1.81 -19.17
C TYR A 148 -17.75 -2.48 -17.89
N ARG A 149 -16.80 -2.77 -16.97
CA ARG A 149 -17.10 -3.40 -15.67
C ARG A 149 -18.01 -2.53 -14.80
N LEU A 150 -17.80 -1.22 -14.82
CA LEU A 150 -18.68 -0.27 -14.13
C LEU A 150 -20.12 -0.36 -14.68
N GLY A 151 -20.25 -0.42 -16.02
CA GLY A 151 -21.56 -0.52 -16.70
C GLY A 151 -22.32 -1.83 -16.43
N ILE A 152 -21.61 -2.94 -16.21
CA ILE A 152 -22.25 -4.24 -15.89
C ILE A 152 -22.37 -4.49 -14.37
N TYR A 153 -22.10 -3.48 -13.55
CA TYR A 153 -22.14 -3.58 -12.08
C TYR A 153 -21.22 -4.68 -11.52
N ASP A 154 -20.00 -4.80 -12.07
CA ASP A 154 -19.01 -5.76 -11.60
C ASP A 154 -18.80 -5.62 -10.09
N LYS A 155 -18.84 -6.76 -9.39
CA LYS A 155 -18.80 -6.80 -7.93
C LYS A 155 -17.51 -6.17 -7.36
N LEU A 156 -16.34 -6.42 -7.98
CA LEU A 156 -15.08 -5.88 -7.50
C LEU A 156 -15.07 -4.35 -7.58
N ILE A 157 -15.51 -3.81 -8.73
CA ILE A 157 -15.57 -2.35 -8.93
C ILE A 157 -16.54 -1.72 -7.94
N ARG A 158 -17.71 -2.32 -7.74
CA ARG A 158 -18.68 -1.85 -6.75
C ARG A 158 -18.12 -1.89 -5.34
N ASP A 159 -17.57 -3.02 -4.90
CA ASP A 159 -16.99 -3.17 -3.58
C ASP A 159 -15.91 -2.09 -3.31
N ILE A 160 -15.13 -1.70 -4.34
CA ILE A 160 -14.12 -0.64 -4.22
C ILE A 160 -14.77 0.74 -4.11
N LEU A 161 -15.75 1.04 -4.96
CA LEU A 161 -16.38 2.36 -5.02
C LEU A 161 -17.33 2.63 -3.84
N ASP A 162 -17.97 1.58 -3.32
CA ASP A 162 -18.87 1.66 -2.15
C ASP A 162 -18.09 1.75 -0.82
N SER A 163 -16.81 1.30 -0.81
CA SER A 163 -15.95 1.42 0.37
C SER A 163 -15.41 2.84 0.52
N LYS A 164 -14.95 3.17 1.72
CA LYS A 164 -14.20 4.42 1.96
C LYS A 164 -12.95 4.47 1.09
N HIS A 165 -12.80 5.55 0.34
CA HIS A 165 -11.64 5.80 -0.50
C HIS A 165 -11.38 7.29 -0.68
N GLU A 166 -10.13 7.64 -1.03
CA GLU A 166 -9.73 8.99 -1.42
C GLU A 166 -9.39 9.03 -2.91
N LYS A 167 -9.78 10.11 -3.58
CA LYS A 167 -9.51 10.34 -5.01
C LYS A 167 -8.23 11.13 -5.17
N VAL A 168 -7.14 10.45 -5.48
CA VAL A 168 -5.83 11.08 -5.71
C VAL A 168 -5.76 11.68 -7.12
N VAL A 169 -6.30 11.00 -8.11
CA VAL A 169 -6.47 11.48 -9.49
C VAL A 169 -7.83 11.03 -9.98
N ASP A 170 -8.64 11.93 -10.50
CA ASP A 170 -9.92 11.62 -11.15
C ASP A 170 -10.11 12.49 -12.41
N LYS A 171 -9.71 11.94 -13.56
CA LYS A 171 -9.96 12.50 -14.89
C LYS A 171 -11.15 11.84 -15.58
N LEU A 172 -11.75 10.83 -14.97
CA LEU A 172 -12.92 10.13 -15.49
C LEU A 172 -14.23 10.75 -15.00
N GLY A 173 -14.17 11.56 -13.93
CA GLY A 173 -15.34 12.17 -13.33
C GLY A 173 -16.27 11.14 -12.68
N LEU A 174 -15.75 10.30 -11.78
CA LEU A 174 -16.51 9.21 -11.17
C LEU A 174 -17.84 9.65 -10.55
N ALA A 175 -17.92 10.88 -10.04
CA ALA A 175 -19.17 11.43 -9.51
C ALA A 175 -20.29 11.53 -10.57
N SER A 176 -19.93 11.61 -11.86
CA SER A 176 -20.89 11.64 -12.98
C SER A 176 -21.14 10.27 -13.60
N LEU A 177 -20.30 9.26 -13.27
CA LEU A 177 -20.40 7.90 -13.80
C LEU A 177 -21.07 6.93 -12.81
N ALA A 178 -21.14 7.26 -11.54
CA ALA A 178 -21.91 6.48 -10.57
C ALA A 178 -23.40 6.61 -10.92
N PRO A 179 -24.15 5.51 -11.09
CA PRO A 179 -25.59 5.59 -11.24
C PRO A 179 -26.14 6.30 -10.00
N ALA A 180 -27.04 7.25 -10.23
CA ALA A 180 -27.78 7.91 -9.16
C ALA A 180 -28.31 6.83 -8.23
N SER A 181 -27.97 6.91 -6.94
CA SER A 181 -28.59 6.05 -5.93
C SER A 181 -30.09 6.30 -6.03
N GLU A 182 -30.83 5.39 -6.66
CA GLU A 182 -32.28 5.39 -6.62
C GLU A 182 -32.67 5.32 -5.15
N GLY A 183 -33.16 6.46 -4.64
CA GLY A 183 -33.74 6.51 -3.33
C GLY A 183 -34.90 5.52 -3.29
N TYR A 184 -34.78 4.52 -2.44
CA TYR A 184 -35.90 3.66 -2.11
C TYR A 184 -37.03 4.57 -1.61
N PRO A 185 -38.21 4.57 -2.25
CA PRO A 185 -39.35 5.25 -1.66
C PRO A 185 -39.71 4.53 -0.36
N GLN A 186 -39.65 5.30 0.74
CA GLN A 186 -40.17 4.86 2.01
C GLN A 186 -41.69 4.72 1.84
N GLY A 187 -42.18 3.51 1.75
CA GLY A 187 -43.59 3.13 1.85
C GLY A 187 -43.91 2.76 3.29
#